data_6ae5cfc72c991e57a9ade3ec2e58c451
#
_entry.id   6ae5cfc72c991e57a9ade3ec2e58c451
#
_cell.length_a   1.000
_cell.length_b   1.000
_cell.length_c   1.000
_cell.angle_alpha   90.00
_cell.angle_beta   90.00
_cell.angle_gamma   90.00
#
_symmetry.space_group_name_H-M   'P 1'
#
loop_
_entity.id
_entity.type
_entity.pdbx_description
1 polymer ?
#
loop_
_entity_poly.entity_id
_entity_poly.type
_entity_poly.pdbx_seq_one_letter_code
_entity_poly.pdbx_strand_id
1 'polypeptide(L)' 'MGAWLEYTINGLIVGNIYALLAVGLALIFGVSHLIN' A
#
# COMPACT_ATOMS: atom_id res chain seq x y z
N MET A 1 -15.40 19.39 11.49
CA MET A 1 -15.12 19.39 10.05
C MET A 1 -13.68 19.08 9.75
N GLY A 2 -12.76 19.66 10.49
CA GLY A 2 -11.35 19.40 10.27
C GLY A 2 -10.96 17.95 10.47
N ALA A 3 -11.63 17.26 11.37
CA ALA A 3 -11.30 15.85 11.66
C ALA A 3 -11.55 14.95 10.47
N TRP A 4 -12.55 15.27 9.68
CA TRP A 4 -12.85 14.48 8.50
C TRP A 4 -11.71 14.50 7.51
N LEU A 5 -11.25 15.71 7.20
CA LEU A 5 -10.14 15.88 6.28
C LEU A 5 -8.87 15.25 6.82
N GLU A 6 -8.65 15.43 8.10
CA GLU A 6 -7.45 14.90 8.75
C GLU A 6 -7.41 13.37 8.66
N TYR A 7 -8.52 12.74 8.96
CA TYR A 7 -8.58 11.29 8.91
C TYR A 7 -8.47 10.78 7.48
N THR A 8 -9.08 11.49 6.55
CA THR A 8 -9.03 11.10 5.14
C THR A 8 -7.61 11.20 4.60
N ILE A 9 -6.94 12.30 4.90
CA ILE A 9 -5.58 12.50 4.43
C ILE A 9 -4.64 11.47 5.05
N ASN A 10 -4.78 11.23 6.33
CA ASN A 10 -3.95 10.24 7.03
C ASN A 10 -4.16 8.85 6.44
N GLY A 11 -5.41 8.49 6.23
CA GLY A 11 -5.73 7.19 5.65
C GLY A 11 -5.19 7.06 4.23
N LEU A 12 -5.27 8.14 3.47
CA LEU A 12 -4.77 8.14 2.10
C LEU A 12 -3.25 7.94 2.07
N ILE A 13 -2.54 8.65 2.95
CA ILE A 13 -1.09 8.53 3.01
C ILE A 13 -0.68 7.13 3.43
N VAL A 14 -1.25 6.64 4.50
CA VAL A 14 -0.94 5.30 5.00
C VAL A 14 -1.32 4.24 3.99
N GLY A 15 -2.51 4.38 3.40
CA GLY A 15 -2.98 3.45 2.39
C GLY A 15 -2.07 3.41 1.18
N ASN A 16 -1.56 4.57 0.79
CA ASN A 16 -0.65 4.66 -0.35
C ASN A 16 0.64 3.90 -0.07
N ILE A 17 1.17 4.07 1.14
CA ILE A 17 2.38 3.37 1.54
C ILE A 17 2.15 1.86 1.57
N TYR A 18 1.06 1.44 2.14
CA TYR A 18 0.71 0.02 2.21
C TYR A 18 0.49 -0.57 0.82
N ALA A 19 -0.13 0.21 -0.05
CA ALA A 19 -0.36 -0.25 -1.42
C ALA A 19 0.96 -0.49 -2.14
N LEU A 20 1.90 0.41 -1.98
CA LEU A 20 3.21 0.25 -2.59
C LEU A 20 3.94 -0.96 -2.04
N LEU A 21 3.86 -1.15 -0.74
CA LEU A 21 4.47 -2.31 -0.09
C LEU A 21 3.81 -3.60 -0.56
N ALA A 22 2.49 -3.59 -0.67
CA ALA A 22 1.76 -4.77 -1.11
C ALA A 22 2.11 -5.14 -2.54
N VAL A 23 2.19 -4.14 -3.42
CA VAL A 23 2.54 -4.38 -4.81
C VAL A 23 3.96 -4.91 -4.91
N GLY A 24 4.87 -4.29 -4.18
CA GLY A 24 6.25 -4.73 -4.16
C GLY A 24 6.40 -6.17 -3.68
N LEU A 25 5.71 -6.48 -2.61
CA LEU A 25 5.75 -7.83 -2.05
C LEU A 25 5.14 -8.84 -3.01
N ALA A 26 4.03 -8.47 -3.63
CA ALA A 26 3.36 -9.33 -4.59
C ALA A 26 4.25 -9.62 -5.79
N LEU A 27 4.98 -8.63 -6.24
CA LEU A 27 5.91 -8.81 -7.36
C LEU A 27 7.03 -9.76 -7.00
N ILE A 28 7.59 -9.58 -5.81
CA ILE A 28 8.68 -10.44 -5.35
C ILE A 28 8.20 -11.89 -5.25
N PHE A 29 7.07 -12.09 -4.62
CA PHE A 29 6.52 -13.42 -4.44
C PHE A 29 6.09 -14.02 -5.78
N GLY A 30 5.48 -13.21 -6.64
CA GLY A 30 5.05 -13.66 -7.95
C GLY A 30 6.22 -14.06 -8.81
N VAL A 31 7.26 -13.25 -8.84
CA VAL A 31 8.45 -13.53 -9.64
C VAL A 31 9.17 -14.76 -9.08
N SER A 32 9.27 -14.83 -7.76
CA SER A 32 9.90 -15.97 -7.11
C SER A 32 9.18 -17.27 -7.46
N HIS A 33 7.87 -17.20 -7.52
CA HIS A 33 7.06 -18.35 -7.88
C HIS A 33 7.29 -18.75 -9.34
N LEU A 34 7.46 -17.76 -10.17
CA LEU A 34 7.68 -17.98 -11.60
C LEU A 34 9.06 -18.58 -11.85
N ILE A 35 10.04 -18.09 -11.13
CA ILE A 35 11.41 -18.57 -11.26
C ILE A 35 11.55 -20.00 -10.75
N ASN A 36 10.75 -20.27 -9.76
CA ASN A 36 10.78 -21.59 -9.16
C ASN A 36 10.39 -22.66 -10.18
#